data_0d769e0fc0714d4ba848806556a0bd13
#
_entry.id   0d769e0fc0714d4ba848806556a0bd13
#
_cell.length_a   1.000
_cell.length_b   1.000
_cell.length_c   1.000
_cell.angle_alpha   90.00
_cell.angle_beta   90.00
_cell.angle_gamma   90.00
#
_symmetry.space_group_name_H-M   'P 1'
#
loop_
_entity.id
_entity.type
_entity.pdbx_description
1 polymer ?
#
loop_
_entity_poly.entity_id
_entity_poly.type
_entity_poly.pdbx_seq_one_letter_code
_entity_poly.pdbx_strand_id
1 'polypeptide(L)'
;MTWNFTVDGSTKMPNGHMDAIEPYDYRAFQPFSTAYLPGYMADKYDEDADTCQARAHSRMQNSVSSELSASITGYNSVSTLSENISIDYTAKHYALLPVWMLHTKWQGKDYPFAMNGQTGKLVGGLPVDKRKVAAWFAGISVPLIILLAFLL
;
A
#
# COMPACT_ATOMS: atom_id res chain seq x y z
N MET A 1 3.29 6.52 22.44
CA MET A 1 2.58 5.53 21.62
C MET A 1 3.63 4.79 20.81
N THR A 2 3.71 3.46 20.90
CA THR A 2 4.74 2.67 20.20
C THR A 2 4.08 2.02 18.99
N TRP A 3 4.64 2.23 17.83
CA TRP A 3 4.15 1.68 16.56
C TRP A 3 5.21 0.76 15.97
N ASN A 4 4.81 -0.39 15.49
CA ASN A 4 5.64 -1.20 14.63
C ASN A 4 5.36 -0.81 13.19
N PHE A 5 6.41 -0.61 12.42
CA PHE A 5 6.33 -0.14 11.05
C PHE A 5 7.33 -0.91 10.19
N THR A 6 6.87 -1.42 9.06
CA THR A 6 7.71 -2.13 8.10
C THR A 6 8.07 -1.27 6.91
N VAL A 7 9.23 -1.51 6.37
CA VAL A 7 9.68 -0.95 5.09
C VAL A 7 10.34 -2.07 4.31
N ASP A 8 9.98 -2.20 3.06
CA ASP A 8 10.64 -3.14 2.16
C ASP A 8 12.11 -2.74 1.96
N GLY A 9 12.99 -3.71 2.10
CA GLY A 9 14.43 -3.55 1.89
C GLY A 9 14.93 -4.20 0.60
N SER A 10 14.04 -4.47 -0.37
CA SER A 10 14.40 -5.08 -1.65
C SER A 10 14.05 -4.17 -2.83
N THR A 11 15.02 -3.89 -3.69
CA THR A 11 14.80 -3.14 -4.94
C THR A 11 14.05 -3.94 -6.00
N LYS A 12 13.94 -5.26 -5.83
CA LYS A 12 13.27 -6.16 -6.77
C LYS A 12 11.75 -6.09 -6.69
N MET A 13 11.24 -5.63 -5.53
CA MET A 13 9.81 -5.54 -5.29
C MET A 13 9.34 -4.08 -5.48
N PRO A 14 8.19 -3.84 -6.14
CA PRO A 14 7.65 -2.50 -6.21
C PRO A 14 7.23 -2.00 -4.83
N ASN A 15 7.91 -1.00 -4.30
CA ASN A 15 7.65 -0.43 -2.97
C ASN A 15 6.17 -0.11 -2.72
N GLY A 16 5.48 0.45 -3.73
CA GLY A 16 4.06 0.75 -3.61
C GLY A 16 3.16 -0.47 -3.40
N HIS A 17 3.55 -1.64 -3.94
CA HIS A 17 2.81 -2.88 -3.68
C HIS A 17 3.09 -3.40 -2.27
N MET A 18 4.37 -3.35 -1.84
CA MET A 18 4.75 -3.78 -0.50
C MET A 18 4.11 -2.92 0.59
N ASP A 19 4.08 -1.62 0.40
CA ASP A 19 3.39 -0.69 1.30
C ASP A 19 1.87 -0.93 1.33
N ALA A 20 1.28 -1.22 0.18
CA ALA A 20 -0.17 -1.37 0.07
C ALA A 20 -0.72 -2.70 0.61
N ILE A 21 0.09 -3.77 0.70
CA ILE A 21 -0.34 -5.05 1.29
C ILE A 21 -0.29 -5.07 2.82
N GLU A 22 0.27 -4.05 3.47
CA GLU A 22 0.22 -3.91 4.93
C GLU A 22 -1.25 -3.79 5.44
N PRO A 23 -1.56 -4.07 6.71
CA PRO A 23 -0.63 -4.37 7.80
C PRO A 23 -0.28 -5.86 7.94
N TYR A 24 0.83 -6.12 8.66
CA TYR A 24 1.20 -7.45 9.15
C TYR A 24 0.94 -7.57 10.65
N ASP A 25 0.66 -8.77 11.14
CA ASP A 25 0.59 -9.02 12.59
C ASP A 25 2.00 -9.30 13.14
N TYR A 26 2.60 -8.29 13.71
CA TYR A 26 3.94 -8.35 14.30
C TYR A 26 4.03 -9.25 15.54
N ARG A 27 2.89 -9.54 16.18
CA ARG A 27 2.84 -10.44 17.36
C ARG A 27 3.00 -11.90 16.97
N ALA A 28 2.74 -12.21 15.70
CA ALA A 28 2.91 -13.55 15.12
C ALA A 28 4.36 -13.84 14.70
N PHE A 29 5.29 -12.90 14.86
CA PHE A 29 6.68 -13.10 14.47
C PHE A 29 7.35 -14.19 15.32
N GLN A 30 8.09 -15.05 14.63
CA GLN A 30 8.88 -16.13 15.21
C GLN A 30 10.37 -15.85 15.01
N PRO A 31 11.25 -16.33 15.90
CA PRO A 31 12.68 -16.28 15.67
C PRO A 31 13.04 -16.90 14.30
N PHE A 32 13.94 -16.24 13.58
CA PHE A 32 14.34 -16.73 12.27
C PHE A 32 15.02 -18.11 12.37
N SER A 33 14.60 -19.01 11.50
CA SER A 33 15.25 -20.30 11.28
C SER A 33 15.25 -20.63 9.79
N THR A 34 16.37 -21.15 9.30
CA THR A 34 16.47 -21.63 7.91
C THR A 34 15.50 -22.76 7.61
N ALA A 35 14.98 -23.45 8.63
CA ALA A 35 13.97 -24.48 8.48
C ALA A 35 12.62 -23.95 7.91
N TYR A 36 12.38 -22.66 7.97
CA TYR A 36 11.17 -22.02 7.39
C TYR A 36 11.31 -21.69 5.90
N LEU A 37 12.51 -21.78 5.32
CA LEU A 37 12.76 -21.40 3.93
C LEU A 37 12.42 -22.47 2.87
N PRO A 38 12.43 -23.80 3.15
CA PRO A 38 12.14 -24.80 2.14
C PRO A 38 10.76 -24.59 1.51
N GLY A 39 10.73 -24.50 0.18
CA GLY A 39 9.50 -24.25 -0.59
C GLY A 39 9.18 -22.78 -0.85
N TYR A 40 9.92 -21.86 -0.28
CA TYR A 40 9.78 -20.42 -0.51
C TYR A 40 10.98 -19.85 -1.25
N MET A 41 10.74 -18.83 -2.07
CA MET A 41 11.79 -18.00 -2.63
C MET A 41 12.11 -16.90 -1.62
N ALA A 42 13.15 -17.10 -0.80
CA ALA A 42 13.58 -16.06 0.11
C ALA A 42 14.44 -15.04 -0.63
N ASP A 43 14.08 -13.77 -0.52
CA ASP A 43 14.89 -12.67 -1.00
C ASP A 43 15.59 -11.98 0.17
N LYS A 44 16.88 -11.70 0.00
CA LYS A 44 17.67 -10.97 0.97
C LYS A 44 17.58 -9.49 0.60
N TYR A 45 17.51 -8.64 1.61
CA TYR A 45 17.56 -7.19 1.42
C TYR A 45 18.81 -6.76 0.64
N ASP A 46 18.65 -5.79 -0.24
CA ASP A 46 19.69 -5.13 -1.04
C ASP A 46 19.71 -3.60 -0.81
N GLU A 47 18.76 -3.06 -0.04
CA GLU A 47 18.81 -1.73 0.52
C GLU A 47 19.27 -1.75 1.98
N ASP A 48 20.09 -0.80 2.37
CA ASP A 48 20.56 -0.69 3.74
C ASP A 48 19.50 -0.08 4.67
N ALA A 49 19.70 -0.29 5.98
CA ALA A 49 18.76 0.18 6.99
C ALA A 49 18.65 1.71 7.04
N ASP A 50 19.65 2.46 6.63
CA ASP A 50 19.64 3.93 6.67
C ASP A 50 18.85 4.50 5.50
N THR A 51 18.97 3.90 4.31
CA THR A 51 18.12 4.22 3.15
C THR A 51 16.65 3.93 3.46
N CYS A 52 16.37 2.74 4.01
CA CYS A 52 15.02 2.37 4.44
C CYS A 52 14.47 3.29 5.52
N GLN A 53 15.33 3.81 6.43
CA GLN A 53 14.91 4.71 7.51
C GLN A 53 14.35 6.02 6.98
N ALA A 54 14.94 6.60 5.95
CA ALA A 54 14.46 7.87 5.37
C ALA A 54 13.05 7.69 4.79
N ARG A 55 12.79 6.56 4.11
CA ARG A 55 11.46 6.20 3.60
C ARG A 55 10.47 5.92 4.73
N ALA A 56 10.89 5.18 5.76
CA ALA A 56 10.08 4.93 6.95
C ALA A 56 9.65 6.23 7.64
N HIS A 57 10.59 7.16 7.81
CA HIS A 57 10.33 8.45 8.44
C HIS A 57 9.25 9.24 7.70
N SER A 58 9.40 9.38 6.39
CA SER A 58 8.41 10.09 5.56
C SER A 58 7.03 9.43 5.60
N ARG A 59 6.96 8.10 5.53
CA ARG A 59 5.69 7.36 5.61
C ARG A 59 5.04 7.52 6.99
N MET A 60 5.81 7.45 8.07
CA MET A 60 5.30 7.64 9.42
C MET A 60 4.78 9.06 9.64
N GLN A 61 5.50 10.09 9.19
CA GLN A 61 5.02 11.47 9.24
C GLN A 61 3.67 11.61 8.53
N ASN A 62 3.57 11.13 7.30
CA ASN A 62 2.32 11.18 6.52
C ASN A 62 1.17 10.44 7.22
N SER A 63 1.44 9.27 7.82
CA SER A 63 0.43 8.50 8.54
C SER A 63 -0.07 9.24 9.79
N VAL A 64 0.84 9.80 10.58
CA VAL A 64 0.49 10.57 11.79
C VAL A 64 -0.30 11.83 11.41
N SER A 65 0.14 12.56 10.38
CA SER A 65 -0.55 13.75 9.90
C SER A 65 -1.97 13.43 9.40
N SER A 66 -2.11 12.31 8.67
CA SER A 66 -3.41 11.82 8.20
C SER A 66 -4.34 11.44 9.37
N GLU A 67 -3.84 10.71 10.35
CA GLU A 67 -4.61 10.32 11.55
C GLU A 67 -5.03 11.54 12.38
N LEU A 68 -4.12 12.50 12.57
CA LEU A 68 -4.45 13.76 13.24
C LEU A 68 -5.55 14.52 12.50
N SER A 69 -5.43 14.62 11.19
CA SER A 69 -6.44 15.31 10.35
C SER A 69 -7.79 14.57 10.42
N ALA A 70 -7.78 13.24 10.39
CA ALA A 70 -9.00 12.44 10.48
C ALA A 70 -9.67 12.51 11.87
N SER A 71 -8.90 12.77 12.93
CA SER A 71 -9.43 12.93 14.30
C SER A 71 -10.19 14.25 14.51
N ILE A 72 -9.95 15.24 13.65
CA ILE A 72 -10.61 16.54 13.72
C ILE A 72 -11.97 16.46 13.01
N THR A 73 -13.04 16.41 13.78
CA THR A 73 -14.41 16.32 13.27
C THR A 73 -15.21 17.59 13.59
N GLY A 74 -16.28 17.84 12.85
CA GLY A 74 -17.18 18.96 13.10
C GLY A 74 -16.80 20.29 12.44
N TYR A 75 -15.79 20.31 11.57
CA TYR A 75 -15.38 21.49 10.81
C TYR A 75 -15.51 21.24 9.30
N ASN A 76 -15.94 22.27 8.56
CA ASN A 76 -16.06 22.21 7.10
C ASN A 76 -14.71 22.26 6.37
N SER A 77 -13.70 22.85 7.01
CA SER A 77 -12.35 23.00 6.49
C SER A 77 -11.35 23.10 7.63
N VAL A 78 -10.25 22.41 7.50
CA VAL A 78 -9.12 22.43 8.44
C VAL A 78 -7.85 22.70 7.65
N SER A 79 -7.03 23.66 8.10
CA SER A 79 -5.73 23.94 7.53
C SER A 79 -4.64 23.78 8.58
N THR A 80 -3.54 23.11 8.23
CA THR A 80 -2.37 22.96 9.10
C THR A 80 -1.54 24.23 9.06
N LEU A 81 -1.39 24.91 10.20
CA LEU A 81 -0.56 26.11 10.33
C LEU A 81 0.90 25.78 10.55
N SER A 82 1.18 24.75 11.36
CA SER A 82 2.52 24.23 11.58
C SER A 82 2.43 22.77 11.98
N GLU A 83 3.42 22.01 11.59
CA GLU A 83 3.53 20.58 11.92
C GLU A 83 4.93 20.31 12.47
N ASN A 84 5.01 19.68 13.63
CA ASN A 84 6.26 19.24 14.23
C ASN A 84 6.06 17.84 14.81
N ILE A 85 6.49 16.83 14.07
CA ILE A 85 6.39 15.42 14.45
C ILE A 85 7.80 14.92 14.76
N SER A 86 8.05 14.57 16.02
CA SER A 86 9.27 13.92 16.44
C SER A 86 9.07 12.40 16.49
N ILE A 87 9.93 11.68 15.78
CA ILE A 87 9.90 10.21 15.70
C ILE A 87 11.19 9.66 16.31
N ASP A 88 11.04 8.95 17.42
CA ASP A 88 12.16 8.26 18.09
C ASP A 88 12.17 6.79 17.69
N TYR A 89 13.30 6.33 17.18
CA TYR A 89 13.50 4.94 16.80
C TYR A 89 14.07 4.13 17.94
N THR A 90 13.30 3.17 18.45
CA THR A 90 13.72 2.33 19.59
C THR A 90 14.65 1.21 19.14
N ALA A 91 14.31 0.53 18.03
CA ALA A 91 15.09 -0.57 17.46
C ALA A 91 14.78 -0.76 15.97
N LYS A 92 15.75 -1.31 15.24
CA LYS A 92 15.60 -1.74 13.85
C LYS A 92 15.83 -3.25 13.80
N HIS A 93 14.90 -3.97 13.20
CA HIS A 93 14.98 -5.40 13.04
C HIS A 93 14.75 -5.80 11.58
N TYR A 94 15.49 -6.79 11.12
CA TYR A 94 15.21 -7.42 9.84
C TYR A 94 14.20 -8.54 10.04
N ALA A 95 13.19 -8.59 9.18
CA ALA A 95 12.17 -9.62 9.20
C ALA A 95 11.90 -10.16 7.80
N LEU A 96 11.65 -11.45 7.68
CA LEU A 96 11.12 -12.06 6.48
C LEU A 96 9.59 -12.06 6.58
N LEU A 97 8.93 -11.43 5.62
CA LEU A 97 7.49 -11.35 5.54
C LEU A 97 6.96 -12.24 4.42
N PRO A 98 5.85 -12.97 4.65
CA PRO A 98 5.27 -13.81 3.61
C PRO A 98 4.53 -12.95 2.59
N VAL A 99 5.00 -12.99 1.35
CA VAL A 99 4.39 -12.28 0.22
C VAL A 99 4.18 -13.26 -0.93
N TRP A 100 2.98 -13.27 -1.48
CA TRP A 100 2.69 -13.95 -2.73
C TRP A 100 2.79 -12.96 -3.88
N MET A 101 3.62 -13.27 -4.87
CA MET A 101 3.79 -12.46 -6.07
C MET A 101 3.24 -13.21 -7.28
N LEU A 102 2.38 -12.53 -8.04
CA LEU A 102 1.87 -13.02 -9.31
C LEU A 102 2.17 -12.02 -10.40
N HIS A 103 2.86 -12.46 -11.45
CA HIS A 103 3.10 -11.66 -12.64
C HIS A 103 2.24 -12.18 -13.78
N THR A 104 1.37 -11.34 -14.32
CA THR A 104 0.56 -11.67 -15.50
C THR A 104 0.91 -10.76 -16.66
N LYS A 105 0.78 -11.27 -17.87
CA LYS A 105 0.98 -10.47 -19.11
C LYS A 105 -0.33 -10.31 -19.85
N TRP A 106 -0.65 -9.06 -20.19
CA TRP A 106 -1.80 -8.73 -21.01
C TRP A 106 -1.39 -7.71 -22.08
N GLN A 107 -1.61 -8.05 -23.36
CA GLN A 107 -1.24 -7.18 -24.51
C GLN A 107 0.21 -6.68 -24.45
N GLY A 108 1.16 -7.55 -24.06
CA GLY A 108 2.59 -7.24 -23.98
C GLY A 108 3.00 -6.40 -22.76
N LYS A 109 2.05 -6.03 -21.86
CA LYS A 109 2.34 -5.36 -20.59
C LYS A 109 2.34 -6.34 -19.44
N ASP A 110 3.27 -6.13 -18.51
CA ASP A 110 3.33 -6.87 -17.25
C ASP A 110 2.43 -6.20 -16.20
N TYR A 111 1.66 -7.03 -15.50
CA TYR A 111 0.77 -6.64 -14.41
C TYR A 111 1.19 -7.42 -13.16
N PRO A 112 2.00 -6.83 -12.29
CA PRO A 112 2.37 -7.44 -11.04
C PRO A 112 1.21 -7.33 -10.04
N PHE A 113 1.01 -8.40 -9.28
CA PHE A 113 0.12 -8.46 -8.13
C PHE A 113 0.91 -8.93 -6.93
N ALA A 114 0.61 -8.36 -5.78
CA ALA A 114 1.17 -8.78 -4.51
C ALA A 114 0.05 -9.11 -3.53
N MET A 115 0.24 -10.15 -2.73
CA MET A 115 -0.72 -10.51 -1.69
C MET A 115 0.03 -10.78 -0.38
N ASN A 116 -0.48 -10.20 0.69
CA ASN A 116 0.00 -10.46 2.04
C ASN A 116 -0.30 -11.91 2.43
N GLY A 117 0.74 -12.68 2.76
CA GLY A 117 0.61 -14.10 3.10
C GLY A 117 -0.04 -14.36 4.46
N GLN A 118 -0.17 -13.35 5.34
CA GLN A 118 -0.87 -13.48 6.61
C GLN A 118 -2.36 -13.12 6.49
N THR A 119 -2.66 -12.01 5.82
CA THR A 119 -4.01 -11.42 5.80
C THR A 119 -4.80 -11.75 4.54
N GLY A 120 -4.13 -12.20 3.46
CA GLY A 120 -4.74 -12.39 2.15
C GLY A 120 -5.04 -11.08 1.40
N LYS A 121 -4.62 -9.92 1.91
CA LYS A 121 -4.83 -8.63 1.26
C LYS A 121 -4.10 -8.60 -0.07
N LEU A 122 -4.84 -8.49 -1.17
CA LEU A 122 -4.35 -8.48 -2.54
C LEU A 122 -4.30 -7.06 -3.09
N VAL A 123 -3.18 -6.73 -3.73
CA VAL A 123 -2.96 -5.46 -4.41
C VAL A 123 -2.41 -5.72 -5.81
N GLY A 124 -2.87 -4.96 -6.77
CA GLY A 124 -2.42 -5.02 -8.17
C GLY A 124 -3.31 -4.19 -9.07
N GLY A 125 -2.79 -3.88 -10.26
CA GLY A 125 -3.52 -3.12 -11.27
C GLY A 125 -4.13 -4.03 -12.34
N LEU A 126 -5.45 -4.03 -12.48
CA LEU A 126 -6.10 -4.69 -13.61
C LEU A 126 -6.11 -3.79 -14.84
N PRO A 127 -5.91 -4.35 -16.05
CA PRO A 127 -6.05 -3.57 -17.27
C PRO A 127 -7.50 -3.13 -17.46
N VAL A 128 -7.70 -1.83 -17.62
CA VAL A 128 -9.02 -1.25 -17.85
C VAL A 128 -9.22 -1.07 -19.36
N ASP A 129 -10.29 -1.64 -19.91
CA ASP A 129 -10.71 -1.42 -21.28
C ASP A 129 -11.41 -0.05 -21.41
N LYS A 130 -10.66 0.94 -21.86
CA LYS A 130 -11.15 2.31 -22.01
C LYS A 130 -12.38 2.42 -22.93
N ARG A 131 -12.50 1.55 -23.92
CA ARG A 131 -13.67 1.55 -24.84
C ARG A 131 -14.93 1.10 -24.13
N LYS A 132 -14.83 0.03 -23.31
CA LYS A 132 -15.95 -0.45 -22.51
C LYS A 132 -16.36 0.57 -21.47
N VAL A 133 -15.39 1.21 -20.78
CA VAL A 133 -15.68 2.29 -19.82
C VAL A 133 -16.42 3.43 -20.49
N ALA A 134 -15.94 3.90 -21.64
CA ALA A 134 -16.60 4.98 -22.38
C ALA A 134 -18.03 4.58 -22.84
N ALA A 135 -18.21 3.34 -23.31
CA ALA A 135 -19.52 2.84 -23.73
C ALA A 135 -20.51 2.76 -22.55
N TRP A 136 -20.05 2.26 -21.39
CA TRP A 136 -20.86 2.21 -20.18
C TRP A 136 -21.21 3.63 -19.67
N PHE A 137 -20.22 4.53 -19.68
CA PHE A 137 -20.46 5.92 -19.28
C PHE A 137 -21.49 6.61 -20.20
N ALA A 138 -21.34 6.47 -21.52
CA ALA A 138 -22.30 7.02 -22.47
C ALA A 138 -23.69 6.38 -22.32
N GLY A 139 -23.76 5.07 -22.14
CA GLY A 139 -25.01 4.33 -21.97
C GLY A 139 -25.82 4.71 -20.73
N ILE A 140 -25.15 5.21 -19.70
CA ILE A 140 -25.81 5.70 -18.48
C ILE A 140 -26.09 7.20 -18.57
N SER A 141 -25.12 8.01 -19.04
CA SER A 141 -25.22 9.48 -19.02
C SER A 141 -26.23 10.00 -20.03
N VAL A 142 -26.31 9.40 -21.24
CA VAL A 142 -27.22 9.90 -22.28
C VAL A 142 -28.69 9.74 -21.90
N PRO A 143 -29.18 8.58 -21.40
CA PRO A 143 -30.57 8.47 -20.94
C PRO A 143 -30.87 9.41 -19.76
N LEU A 144 -29.90 9.58 -18.84
CA LEU A 144 -30.07 10.45 -17.70
C LEU A 144 -30.22 11.92 -18.09
N ILE A 145 -29.40 12.38 -19.04
CA ILE A 145 -29.48 13.75 -19.58
C ILE A 145 -30.83 13.97 -20.29
N ILE A 146 -31.28 13.00 -21.10
CA ILE A 146 -32.58 13.08 -21.76
C ILE A 146 -33.70 13.16 -20.74
N LEU A 147 -33.67 12.30 -19.72
CA LEU A 147 -34.69 12.31 -18.65
C LEU A 147 -34.73 13.64 -17.90
N LEU A 148 -33.57 14.21 -17.57
CA LEU A 148 -33.47 15.51 -16.90
C LEU A 148 -33.98 16.63 -17.79
N ALA A 149 -33.70 16.60 -19.09
CA ALA A 149 -34.19 17.57 -20.04
C ALA A 149 -35.71 17.56 -20.22
N PHE A 150 -36.37 16.43 -19.97
CA PHE A 150 -37.84 16.33 -19.99
C PHE A 150 -38.50 16.68 -18.67
N LEU A 151 -37.75 16.70 -17.55
CA LEU A 151 -38.26 17.03 -16.22
C LEU A 151 -38.07 18.53 -15.84
N LEU A 152 -37.20 19.23 -16.52
CA LEU A 152 -36.94 20.67 -16.41
C LEU A 152 -37.63 21.46 -17.50
#